data_0a8fc509163507e929f7059327d2ed26
#
_entry.id   0a8fc509163507e929f7059327d2ed26
#
_cell.length_a   1.000
_cell.length_b   1.000
_cell.length_c   1.000
_cell.angle_alpha   90.00
_cell.angle_beta   90.00
_cell.angle_gamma   90.00
#
_symmetry.space_group_name_H-M   'P 1'
#
loop_
_entity.id
_entity.type
_entity.pdbx_description
1 polymer ?
#
loop_
_entity_poly.entity_id
_entity_poly.type
_entity_poly.pdbx_seq_one_letter_code
_entity_poly.pdbx_strand_id
1 'polypeptide(L)'
;MIKKIKIILLIMLSLILTQSLIAKENFTIEQNDEKLELLYFPKKIVTDSAIISRFLAALDIELVGVPSSTTKIPEKYNGVQRIGRSGMPDLEIVKSLKTDLIVSTLYSKPALKPKYDNLNIPSFYLKVDTYDESMEVIEILGKAFHKEEKANAILKDIKHREEILHEKLKDKEPKKIAIIYGNGESFFMTGKNHFLQGLMDKIDCENIVTSIDNSALLKKSVPFSMEQLIKANPDVILRLPTSQTKNGESFEEIFNANPIWKLTKAYKNKKILDIDPTLFRMSAGVNSIDALEELYRYVYE
;
A
#
# COMPACT_ATOMS: atom_id res chain seq x y z
N MET A 1 -24.31 -51.72 -39.78
CA MET A 1 -23.43 -50.56 -40.06
C MET A 1 -24.05 -49.22 -39.64
N ILE A 2 -25.29 -48.95 -40.04
CA ILE A 2 -26.01 -47.68 -39.78
C ILE A 2 -26.22 -47.35 -38.26
N LYS A 3 -26.47 -48.34 -37.38
CA LYS A 3 -26.63 -48.15 -35.94
C LYS A 3 -25.30 -47.71 -35.24
N LYS A 4 -24.16 -48.23 -35.69
CA LYS A 4 -22.85 -47.84 -35.12
C LYS A 4 -22.47 -46.41 -35.51
N ILE A 5 -22.82 -45.96 -36.72
CA ILE A 5 -22.58 -44.60 -37.20
C ILE A 5 -23.44 -43.59 -36.43
N LYS A 6 -24.72 -43.92 -36.13
CA LYS A 6 -25.59 -43.04 -35.30
C LYS A 6 -25.08 -42.89 -33.88
N ILE A 7 -24.53 -43.94 -33.27
CA ILE A 7 -23.96 -43.87 -31.91
C ILE A 7 -22.68 -43.02 -31.88
N ILE A 8 -21.81 -43.15 -32.89
CA ILE A 8 -20.59 -42.35 -33.01
C ILE A 8 -20.93 -40.87 -33.25
N LEU A 9 -21.94 -40.56 -34.04
CA LEU A 9 -22.42 -39.19 -34.26
C LEU A 9 -23.03 -38.58 -32.98
N LEU A 10 -23.77 -39.36 -32.17
CA LEU A 10 -24.33 -38.93 -30.91
C LEU A 10 -23.24 -38.64 -29.87
N ILE A 11 -22.18 -39.47 -29.82
CA ILE A 11 -21.02 -39.26 -28.91
C ILE A 11 -20.21 -38.06 -29.38
N MET A 12 -19.98 -37.83 -30.66
CA MET A 12 -19.34 -36.63 -31.17
C MET A 12 -20.17 -35.34 -30.87
N LEU A 13 -21.48 -35.43 -31.04
CA LEU A 13 -22.37 -34.29 -30.72
C LEU A 13 -22.40 -33.99 -29.23
N SER A 14 -22.36 -35.02 -28.37
CA SER A 14 -22.23 -34.80 -26.91
C SER A 14 -20.86 -34.23 -26.50
N LEU A 15 -19.77 -34.63 -27.15
CA LEU A 15 -18.44 -34.02 -26.92
C LEU A 15 -18.37 -32.57 -27.41
N ILE A 16 -19.04 -32.23 -28.50
CA ILE A 16 -19.09 -30.85 -29.00
C ILE A 16 -19.96 -29.97 -28.08
N LEU A 17 -21.06 -30.49 -27.54
CA LEU A 17 -21.89 -29.78 -26.56
C LEU A 17 -21.19 -29.58 -25.21
N THR A 18 -20.30 -30.48 -24.79
CA THR A 18 -19.54 -30.31 -23.55
C THR A 18 -18.38 -29.31 -23.67
N GLN A 19 -17.90 -29.05 -24.89
CA GLN A 19 -16.86 -28.01 -25.11
C GLN A 19 -17.42 -26.57 -25.18
N SER A 20 -18.72 -26.38 -25.33
CA SER A 20 -19.33 -25.05 -25.46
C SER A 20 -19.86 -24.45 -24.16
N LEU A 21 -19.67 -25.12 -23.01
CA LEU A 21 -20.03 -24.63 -21.69
C LEU A 21 -18.77 -24.30 -20.83
N ILE A 22 -17.71 -23.80 -21.44
CA ILE A 22 -16.78 -22.98 -20.70
C ILE A 22 -17.49 -21.64 -20.53
N ALA A 23 -18.25 -21.49 -19.45
CA ALA A 23 -18.76 -20.20 -19.05
C ALA A 23 -17.60 -19.22 -19.12
N LYS A 24 -17.70 -18.20 -19.96
CA LYS A 24 -16.73 -17.09 -19.91
C LYS A 24 -16.80 -16.57 -18.50
N GLU A 25 -15.77 -16.87 -17.73
CA GLU A 25 -15.67 -16.41 -16.35
C GLU A 25 -15.51 -14.89 -16.36
N ASN A 26 -16.54 -14.18 -15.91
CA ASN A 26 -16.51 -12.73 -15.82
C ASN A 26 -15.63 -12.31 -14.65
N PHE A 27 -14.90 -11.22 -14.82
CA PHE A 27 -14.12 -10.62 -13.76
C PHE A 27 -14.84 -9.41 -13.22
N THR A 28 -14.94 -9.31 -11.90
CA THR A 28 -15.50 -8.13 -11.22
C THR A 28 -14.57 -7.73 -10.09
N ILE A 29 -14.26 -6.45 -10.02
CA ILE A 29 -13.53 -5.82 -8.92
C ILE A 29 -14.24 -4.54 -8.52
N GLU A 30 -14.44 -4.33 -7.21
CA GLU A 30 -15.13 -3.17 -6.68
C GLU A 30 -14.52 -2.71 -5.37
N GLN A 31 -14.46 -1.40 -5.16
CA GLN A 31 -14.12 -0.77 -3.89
C GLN A 31 -14.89 0.56 -3.77
N ASN A 32 -15.60 0.75 -2.66
CA ASN A 32 -16.50 1.88 -2.44
C ASN A 32 -17.53 1.99 -3.60
N ASP A 33 -17.63 3.15 -4.24
CA ASP A 33 -18.55 3.41 -5.36
C ASP A 33 -17.94 3.09 -6.74
N GLU A 34 -16.73 2.53 -6.76
CA GLU A 34 -16.03 2.19 -8.00
C GLU A 34 -16.15 0.71 -8.29
N LYS A 35 -16.59 0.37 -9.51
CA LYS A 35 -16.73 -0.99 -9.99
C LYS A 35 -16.19 -1.12 -11.41
N LEU A 36 -15.49 -2.22 -11.67
CA LEU A 36 -15.09 -2.66 -13.00
C LEU A 36 -15.60 -4.09 -13.24
N GLU A 37 -16.32 -4.26 -14.34
CA GLU A 37 -16.78 -5.55 -14.82
C GLU A 37 -16.20 -5.83 -16.20
N LEU A 38 -15.61 -7.03 -16.37
CA LEU A 38 -15.10 -7.52 -17.65
C LEU A 38 -15.82 -8.82 -18.00
N LEU A 39 -16.20 -8.97 -19.26
CA LEU A 39 -16.82 -10.21 -19.78
C LEU A 39 -15.79 -11.33 -20.03
N TYR A 40 -14.65 -11.27 -19.37
CA TYR A 40 -13.56 -12.25 -19.43
C TYR A 40 -12.73 -12.14 -18.15
N PHE A 41 -12.01 -13.20 -17.81
CA PHE A 41 -11.04 -13.17 -16.73
C PHE A 41 -9.68 -12.67 -17.25
N PRO A 42 -9.07 -11.61 -16.64
CA PRO A 42 -7.83 -11.01 -17.14
C PRO A 42 -6.64 -11.98 -16.98
N LYS A 43 -5.78 -12.04 -18.01
CA LYS A 43 -4.58 -12.88 -18.05
C LYS A 43 -3.28 -12.11 -18.23
N LYS A 44 -3.36 -10.87 -18.71
CA LYS A 44 -2.23 -9.98 -18.98
C LYS A 44 -2.32 -8.77 -18.06
N ILE A 45 -2.11 -9.01 -16.77
CA ILE A 45 -2.28 -8.02 -15.73
C ILE A 45 -0.98 -7.23 -15.56
N VAL A 46 -1.12 -5.92 -15.49
CA VAL A 46 -0.02 -4.98 -15.23
C VAL A 46 -0.34 -4.13 -14.00
N THR A 47 0.67 -3.77 -13.23
CA THR A 47 0.56 -2.71 -12.25
C THR A 47 1.67 -1.67 -12.43
N ASP A 48 1.32 -0.40 -12.29
CA ASP A 48 2.25 0.74 -12.26
C ASP A 48 2.63 1.15 -10.83
N SER A 49 2.18 0.37 -9.83
CA SER A 49 2.37 0.66 -8.41
C SER A 49 3.18 -0.41 -7.71
N ALA A 50 4.26 -0.01 -7.04
CA ALA A 50 5.06 -0.90 -6.20
C ALA A 50 4.26 -1.41 -4.99
N ILE A 51 3.29 -0.63 -4.48
CA ILE A 51 2.43 -1.05 -3.37
C ILE A 51 1.47 -2.14 -3.84
N ILE A 52 0.80 -1.93 -4.98
CA ILE A 52 -0.13 -2.92 -5.54
C ILE A 52 0.59 -4.21 -5.92
N SER A 53 1.83 -4.12 -6.44
CA SER A 53 2.61 -5.33 -6.74
C SER A 53 2.84 -6.23 -5.53
N ARG A 54 2.92 -5.67 -4.32
CA ARG A 54 3.07 -6.46 -3.07
C ARG A 54 1.79 -7.21 -2.73
N PHE A 55 0.61 -6.58 -2.86
CA PHE A 55 -0.66 -7.26 -2.65
C PHE A 55 -0.86 -8.41 -3.64
N LEU A 56 -0.60 -8.14 -4.93
CA LEU A 56 -0.76 -9.15 -5.99
C LEU A 56 0.22 -10.31 -5.79
N ALA A 57 1.45 -10.05 -5.35
CA ALA A 57 2.43 -11.09 -5.02
C ALA A 57 2.00 -11.93 -3.81
N ALA A 58 1.50 -11.30 -2.75
CA ALA A 58 1.05 -11.98 -1.54
C ALA A 58 -0.13 -12.92 -1.83
N LEU A 59 -0.99 -12.55 -2.77
CA LEU A 59 -2.11 -13.37 -3.25
C LEU A 59 -1.73 -14.34 -4.38
N ASP A 60 -0.46 -14.39 -4.75
CA ASP A 60 0.05 -15.27 -5.81
C ASP A 60 -0.57 -15.02 -7.19
N ILE A 61 -0.83 -13.75 -7.50
CA ILE A 61 -1.36 -13.32 -8.80
C ILE A 61 -0.19 -13.05 -9.75
N GLU A 62 -0.28 -13.56 -10.99
CA GLU A 62 0.75 -13.37 -12.00
C GLU A 62 0.61 -12.02 -12.69
N LEU A 63 1.77 -11.39 -12.95
CA LEU A 63 1.86 -10.12 -13.68
C LEU A 63 2.72 -10.25 -14.92
N VAL A 64 2.39 -9.51 -15.97
CA VAL A 64 3.22 -9.39 -17.17
C VAL A 64 4.02 -8.09 -17.20
N GLY A 65 3.69 -7.13 -16.33
CA GLY A 65 4.41 -5.86 -16.20
C GLY A 65 4.32 -5.30 -14.78
N VAL A 66 5.46 -4.78 -14.28
CA VAL A 66 5.59 -4.14 -12.96
C VAL A 66 6.44 -2.89 -13.06
N PRO A 67 6.30 -1.92 -12.15
CA PRO A 67 7.11 -0.70 -12.20
C PRO A 67 8.56 -0.96 -11.80
N SER A 68 9.45 -0.07 -12.25
CA SER A 68 10.72 0.18 -11.58
C SER A 68 10.47 1.06 -10.36
N SER A 69 11.07 0.71 -9.23
CA SER A 69 10.86 1.43 -7.98
C SER A 69 12.12 1.48 -7.14
N THR A 70 12.28 2.52 -6.32
CA THR A 70 13.32 2.61 -5.29
C THR A 70 12.99 1.71 -4.10
N THR A 71 11.71 1.37 -3.89
CA THR A 71 11.30 0.34 -2.94
C THR A 71 11.33 -1.03 -3.61
N LYS A 72 11.69 -2.08 -2.84
CA LYS A 72 11.82 -3.45 -3.37
C LYS A 72 10.50 -3.92 -3.98
N ILE A 73 10.55 -4.33 -5.24
CA ILE A 73 9.49 -5.10 -5.89
C ILE A 73 9.59 -6.54 -5.41
N PRO A 74 8.48 -7.25 -5.16
CA PRO A 74 8.49 -8.65 -4.73
C PRO A 74 9.34 -9.55 -5.63
N GLU A 75 10.09 -10.47 -5.03
CA GLU A 75 11.01 -11.37 -5.75
C GLU A 75 10.32 -12.24 -6.80
N LYS A 76 9.05 -12.59 -6.55
CA LYS A 76 8.18 -13.25 -7.53
C LYS A 76 8.20 -12.57 -8.90
N TYR A 77 8.39 -11.25 -8.95
CA TYR A 77 8.38 -10.46 -10.18
C TYR A 77 9.77 -10.04 -10.67
N ASN A 78 10.85 -10.68 -10.22
CA ASN A 78 12.21 -10.33 -10.65
C ASN A 78 12.41 -10.43 -12.17
N GLY A 79 11.83 -11.44 -12.82
CA GLY A 79 11.90 -11.63 -14.27
C GLY A 79 10.80 -10.94 -15.08
N VAL A 80 9.89 -10.20 -14.44
CA VAL A 80 8.75 -9.55 -15.11
C VAL A 80 9.19 -8.25 -15.75
N GLN A 81 8.64 -7.93 -16.93
CA GLN A 81 8.93 -6.71 -17.69
C GLN A 81 8.75 -5.46 -16.83
N ARG A 82 9.76 -4.58 -16.82
CA ARG A 82 9.67 -3.26 -16.18
C ARG A 82 8.99 -2.29 -17.14
N ILE A 83 7.93 -1.63 -16.67
CA ILE A 83 7.07 -0.76 -17.47
C ILE A 83 7.34 0.74 -17.22
N GLY A 84 8.47 1.10 -16.67
CA GLY A 84 8.79 2.48 -16.30
C GLY A 84 8.74 2.72 -14.79
N ARG A 85 8.82 3.96 -14.36
CA ARG A 85 8.84 4.33 -12.93
C ARG A 85 7.45 4.20 -12.31
N SER A 86 7.40 3.90 -11.03
CA SER A 86 6.12 3.83 -10.29
C SER A 86 5.32 5.14 -10.45
N GLY A 87 4.06 5.03 -10.87
CA GLY A 87 3.20 6.17 -11.22
C GLY A 87 3.54 6.89 -12.53
N MET A 88 4.57 6.45 -13.26
CA MET A 88 5.02 7.01 -14.54
C MET A 88 5.37 5.88 -15.53
N PRO A 89 4.38 5.08 -15.96
CA PRO A 89 4.61 3.95 -16.86
C PRO A 89 4.94 4.40 -18.28
N ASP A 90 5.74 3.59 -18.96
CA ASP A 90 5.94 3.66 -20.41
C ASP A 90 4.74 2.97 -21.09
N LEU A 91 3.91 3.77 -21.74
CA LEU A 91 2.66 3.31 -22.35
C LEU A 91 2.89 2.40 -23.56
N GLU A 92 3.99 2.55 -24.27
CA GLU A 92 4.34 1.70 -25.41
C GLU A 92 4.70 0.29 -24.91
N ILE A 93 5.43 0.19 -23.81
CA ILE A 93 5.71 -1.09 -23.17
C ILE A 93 4.41 -1.73 -22.67
N VAL A 94 3.56 -0.97 -21.96
CA VAL A 94 2.26 -1.48 -21.45
C VAL A 94 1.40 -2.04 -22.60
N LYS A 95 1.33 -1.33 -23.73
CA LYS A 95 0.60 -1.75 -24.93
C LYS A 95 1.22 -3.00 -25.58
N SER A 96 2.55 -3.07 -25.66
CA SER A 96 3.26 -4.19 -26.27
C SER A 96 3.06 -5.51 -25.53
N LEU A 97 2.81 -5.45 -24.21
CA LEU A 97 2.48 -6.60 -23.37
C LEU A 97 1.09 -7.17 -23.64
N LYS A 98 0.28 -6.51 -24.48
CA LYS A 98 -1.13 -6.87 -24.74
C LYS A 98 -1.92 -6.90 -23.43
N THR A 99 -1.70 -5.90 -22.61
CA THR A 99 -2.33 -5.75 -21.28
C THR A 99 -3.84 -5.77 -21.40
N ASP A 100 -4.50 -6.58 -20.59
CA ASP A 100 -5.96 -6.71 -20.54
C ASP A 100 -6.57 -6.22 -19.22
N LEU A 101 -5.75 -5.93 -18.21
CA LEU A 101 -6.14 -5.24 -16.97
C LEU A 101 -4.95 -4.49 -16.37
N ILE A 102 -5.20 -3.26 -15.92
CA ILE A 102 -4.28 -2.52 -15.06
C ILE A 102 -4.90 -2.39 -13.67
N VAL A 103 -4.11 -2.74 -12.64
CA VAL A 103 -4.47 -2.48 -11.23
C VAL A 103 -3.49 -1.47 -10.66
N SER A 104 -3.99 -0.33 -10.22
CA SER A 104 -3.19 0.82 -9.76
C SER A 104 -3.71 1.38 -8.43
N THR A 105 -3.09 2.44 -7.92
CA THR A 105 -3.57 3.16 -6.74
C THR A 105 -4.50 4.30 -7.14
N LEU A 106 -5.50 4.61 -6.31
CA LEU A 106 -6.43 5.72 -6.52
C LEU A 106 -5.69 7.07 -6.67
N TYR A 107 -4.55 7.22 -6.01
CA TYR A 107 -3.69 8.41 -6.16
C TYR A 107 -3.26 8.66 -7.60
N SER A 108 -3.00 7.61 -8.37
CA SER A 108 -2.54 7.72 -9.77
C SER A 108 -3.70 7.95 -10.77
N LYS A 109 -4.94 7.73 -10.36
CA LYS A 109 -6.12 7.75 -11.24
C LYS A 109 -6.25 9.02 -12.08
N PRO A 110 -6.15 10.26 -11.51
CA PRO A 110 -6.32 11.49 -12.29
C PRO A 110 -5.31 11.62 -13.44
N ALA A 111 -4.07 11.16 -13.23
CA ALA A 111 -3.00 11.28 -14.21
C ALA A 111 -2.96 10.14 -15.23
N LEU A 112 -3.36 8.91 -14.84
CA LEU A 112 -3.14 7.72 -15.63
C LEU A 112 -4.41 7.15 -16.29
N LYS A 113 -5.59 7.31 -15.66
CA LYS A 113 -6.83 6.79 -16.24
C LYS A 113 -7.08 7.29 -17.67
N PRO A 114 -6.98 8.59 -17.99
CA PRO A 114 -7.18 9.06 -19.37
C PRO A 114 -6.20 8.43 -20.37
N LYS A 115 -4.97 8.14 -19.95
CA LYS A 115 -3.95 7.51 -20.79
C LYS A 115 -4.29 6.05 -21.11
N TYR A 116 -4.76 5.30 -20.11
CA TYR A 116 -5.16 3.90 -20.28
C TYR A 116 -6.47 3.79 -21.08
N ASP A 117 -7.42 4.70 -20.86
CA ASP A 117 -8.65 4.79 -21.66
C ASP A 117 -8.34 5.03 -23.15
N ASN A 118 -7.39 5.91 -23.48
CA ASN A 118 -6.94 6.15 -24.85
C ASN A 118 -6.29 4.91 -25.51
N LEU A 119 -5.77 3.99 -24.72
CA LEU A 119 -5.25 2.70 -25.20
C LEU A 119 -6.32 1.61 -25.22
N ASN A 120 -7.54 1.89 -24.78
CA ASN A 120 -8.64 0.93 -24.58
C ASN A 120 -8.22 -0.22 -23.62
N ILE A 121 -7.43 0.09 -22.58
CA ILE A 121 -7.02 -0.88 -21.56
C ILE A 121 -7.85 -0.65 -20.30
N PRO A 122 -8.64 -1.64 -19.85
CA PRO A 122 -9.37 -1.55 -18.58
C PRO A 122 -8.41 -1.29 -17.40
N SER A 123 -8.79 -0.37 -16.51
CA SER A 123 -7.99 -0.06 -15.34
C SER A 123 -8.84 0.12 -14.09
N PHE A 124 -8.38 -0.44 -12.97
CA PHE A 124 -9.00 -0.30 -11.66
C PHE A 124 -8.04 0.33 -10.67
N TYR A 125 -8.57 1.18 -9.77
CA TYR A 125 -7.77 2.02 -8.87
C TYR A 125 -8.16 1.76 -7.44
N LEU A 126 -7.25 1.15 -6.69
CA LEU A 126 -7.44 0.78 -5.28
C LEU A 126 -7.02 1.92 -4.35
N LYS A 127 -7.85 2.17 -3.35
CA LYS A 127 -7.54 3.04 -2.23
C LYS A 127 -6.76 2.26 -1.18
N VAL A 128 -5.57 2.73 -0.82
CA VAL A 128 -4.61 2.07 0.09
C VAL A 128 -3.92 3.07 1.02
N ASP A 129 -4.63 4.14 1.38
CA ASP A 129 -4.07 5.26 2.14
C ASP A 129 -4.03 5.00 3.65
N THR A 130 -4.80 4.02 4.15
CA THR A 130 -4.88 3.68 5.57
C THR A 130 -4.57 2.21 5.82
N TYR A 131 -4.39 1.86 7.10
CA TYR A 131 -4.21 0.47 7.52
C TYR A 131 -5.43 -0.39 7.16
N ASP A 132 -6.63 0.09 7.52
CA ASP A 132 -7.86 -0.67 7.30
C ASP A 132 -8.17 -0.85 5.81
N GLU A 133 -7.91 0.16 4.97
CA GLU A 133 -7.99 0.04 3.52
C GLU A 133 -7.01 -1.00 2.95
N SER A 134 -5.85 -1.17 3.58
CA SER A 134 -4.92 -2.23 3.19
C SER A 134 -5.48 -3.62 3.47
N MET A 135 -6.21 -3.80 4.59
CA MET A 135 -6.91 -5.07 4.89
C MET A 135 -8.05 -5.32 3.91
N GLU A 136 -8.85 -4.30 3.64
CA GLU A 136 -9.94 -4.35 2.65
C GLU A 136 -9.41 -4.75 1.25
N VAL A 137 -8.28 -4.21 0.82
CA VAL A 137 -7.68 -4.53 -0.49
C VAL A 137 -7.24 -5.99 -0.58
N ILE A 138 -6.77 -6.61 0.50
CA ILE A 138 -6.45 -8.05 0.52
C ILE A 138 -7.72 -8.86 0.22
N GLU A 139 -8.85 -8.51 0.86
CA GLU A 139 -10.14 -9.17 0.67
C GLU A 139 -10.67 -8.97 -0.77
N ILE A 140 -10.68 -7.72 -1.25
CA ILE A 140 -11.14 -7.34 -2.59
C ILE A 140 -10.37 -8.09 -3.67
N LEU A 141 -9.04 -8.07 -3.61
CA LEU A 141 -8.20 -8.77 -4.58
C LEU A 141 -8.34 -10.29 -4.45
N GLY A 142 -8.46 -10.80 -3.23
CA GLY A 142 -8.74 -12.21 -2.99
C GLY A 142 -10.00 -12.68 -3.71
N LYS A 143 -11.10 -11.95 -3.55
CA LYS A 143 -12.38 -12.21 -4.20
C LYS A 143 -12.30 -12.06 -5.71
N ALA A 144 -11.75 -10.93 -6.20
CA ALA A 144 -11.70 -10.65 -7.64
C ALA A 144 -10.87 -11.66 -8.43
N PHE A 145 -9.81 -12.20 -7.83
CA PHE A 145 -8.89 -13.14 -8.48
C PHE A 145 -9.05 -14.62 -8.03
N HIS A 146 -10.15 -14.96 -7.34
CA HIS A 146 -10.39 -16.31 -6.81
C HIS A 146 -9.24 -16.83 -5.94
N LYS A 147 -8.77 -15.96 -5.04
CA LYS A 147 -7.72 -16.24 -4.05
C LYS A 147 -8.21 -16.05 -2.60
N GLU A 148 -9.50 -16.29 -2.37
CA GLU A 148 -10.16 -16.05 -1.08
C GLU A 148 -9.51 -16.85 0.06
N GLU A 149 -9.13 -18.10 -0.19
CA GLU A 149 -8.45 -18.92 0.81
C GLU A 149 -7.14 -18.28 1.27
N LYS A 150 -6.34 -17.78 0.31
CA LYS A 150 -5.07 -17.13 0.59
C LYS A 150 -5.26 -15.78 1.27
N ALA A 151 -6.23 -14.98 0.81
CA ALA A 151 -6.60 -13.71 1.43
C ALA A 151 -7.02 -13.91 2.89
N ASN A 152 -7.90 -14.90 3.15
CA ASN A 152 -8.35 -15.24 4.49
C ASN A 152 -7.21 -15.70 5.40
N ALA A 153 -6.24 -16.48 4.88
CA ALA A 153 -5.08 -16.89 5.64
C ALA A 153 -4.20 -15.70 6.05
N ILE A 154 -3.96 -14.74 5.13
CA ILE A 154 -3.21 -13.50 5.40
C ILE A 154 -3.94 -12.67 6.46
N LEU A 155 -5.24 -12.41 6.28
CA LEU A 155 -6.04 -11.61 7.21
C LEU A 155 -6.12 -12.24 8.61
N LYS A 156 -6.19 -13.57 8.69
CA LYS A 156 -6.17 -14.29 9.96
C LYS A 156 -4.83 -14.13 10.68
N ASP A 157 -3.71 -14.22 9.97
CA ASP A 157 -2.37 -13.97 10.55
C ASP A 157 -2.25 -12.55 11.07
N ILE A 158 -2.67 -11.56 10.28
CA ILE A 158 -2.66 -10.14 10.67
C ILE A 158 -3.47 -9.94 11.95
N LYS A 159 -4.69 -10.46 12.00
CA LYS A 159 -5.57 -10.34 13.18
C LYS A 159 -4.94 -10.96 14.42
N HIS A 160 -4.34 -12.13 14.28
CA HIS A 160 -3.64 -12.78 15.41
C HIS A 160 -2.48 -11.93 15.94
N ARG A 161 -1.69 -11.32 15.04
CA ARG A 161 -0.59 -10.44 15.41
C ARG A 161 -1.10 -9.14 16.06
N GLU A 162 -2.22 -8.58 15.58
CA GLU A 162 -2.89 -7.44 16.24
C GLU A 162 -3.33 -7.80 17.68
N GLU A 163 -3.92 -8.98 17.89
CA GLU A 163 -4.32 -9.45 19.21
C GLU A 163 -3.12 -9.53 20.18
N ILE A 164 -1.98 -10.05 19.71
CA ILE A 164 -0.74 -10.09 20.51
C ILE A 164 -0.25 -8.68 20.87
N LEU A 165 -0.28 -7.72 19.92
CA LEU A 165 0.09 -6.33 20.19
C LEU A 165 -0.85 -5.67 21.19
N HIS A 166 -2.15 -5.92 21.06
CA HIS A 166 -3.15 -5.37 21.98
C HIS A 166 -2.92 -5.88 23.42
N GLU A 167 -2.59 -7.18 23.61
CA GLU A 167 -2.21 -7.69 24.92
C GLU A 167 -0.98 -6.99 25.50
N LYS A 168 0.04 -6.72 24.68
CA LYS A 168 1.25 -5.99 25.10
C LYS A 168 0.99 -4.52 25.48
N LEU A 169 -0.10 -3.93 24.96
CA LEU A 169 -0.46 -2.54 25.24
C LEU A 169 -1.24 -2.35 26.54
N LYS A 170 -1.86 -3.38 27.11
CA LYS A 170 -2.77 -3.28 28.27
C LYS A 170 -2.19 -2.51 29.47
N ASP A 171 -0.88 -2.66 29.70
CA ASP A 171 -0.19 -2.02 30.83
C ASP A 171 0.71 -0.85 30.38
N LYS A 172 0.52 -0.32 29.15
CA LYS A 172 1.32 0.77 28.62
C LYS A 172 0.56 2.10 28.72
N GLU A 173 1.24 3.12 29.22
CA GLU A 173 0.71 4.48 29.16
C GLU A 173 0.83 5.04 27.73
N PRO A 174 -0.21 5.71 27.22
CA PRO A 174 -0.17 6.35 25.90
C PRO A 174 1.01 7.30 25.75
N LYS A 175 1.69 7.26 24.61
CA LYS A 175 2.85 8.11 24.31
C LYS A 175 2.49 9.21 23.33
N LYS A 176 3.03 10.41 23.55
CA LYS A 176 2.98 11.52 22.59
C LYS A 176 4.07 11.38 21.56
N ILE A 177 3.68 11.32 20.29
CA ILE A 177 4.60 11.06 19.18
C ILE A 177 4.57 12.21 18.20
N ALA A 178 5.76 12.60 17.72
CA ALA A 178 5.94 13.41 16.53
C ALA A 178 6.56 12.56 15.43
N ILE A 179 5.92 12.46 14.26
CA ILE A 179 6.55 11.88 13.07
C ILE A 179 6.86 13.02 12.11
N ILE A 180 8.16 13.20 11.83
CA ILE A 180 8.68 14.30 11.02
C ILE A 180 9.27 13.70 9.74
N TYR A 181 8.88 14.25 8.60
CA TYR A 181 9.42 13.84 7.30
C TYR A 181 9.74 15.05 6.43
N GLY A 182 10.58 14.84 5.43
CA GLY A 182 10.99 15.92 4.53
C GLY A 182 12.27 15.59 3.77
N ASN A 183 12.74 16.58 3.04
CA ASN A 183 13.92 16.47 2.19
C ASN A 183 15.06 17.43 2.63
N GLY A 184 14.99 17.97 3.85
CA GLY A 184 15.95 18.92 4.37
C GLY A 184 15.71 20.38 3.97
N GLU A 185 15.00 20.66 2.88
CA GLU A 185 14.56 22.02 2.51
C GLU A 185 13.22 22.38 3.17
N SER A 186 12.38 21.37 3.36
CA SER A 186 11.05 21.51 3.97
C SER A 186 10.74 20.30 4.83
N PHE A 187 10.28 20.56 6.05
CA PHE A 187 9.85 19.54 6.98
C PHE A 187 8.35 19.60 7.20
N PHE A 188 7.75 18.43 7.37
CA PHE A 188 6.34 18.26 7.65
C PHE A 188 6.15 17.29 8.80
N MET A 189 5.03 17.43 9.49
CA MET A 189 4.56 16.45 10.46
C MET A 189 3.37 15.67 9.89
N THR A 190 3.21 14.44 10.31
CA THR A 190 2.12 13.55 9.92
C THR A 190 0.78 14.12 10.40
N GLY A 191 -0.10 14.44 9.46
CA GLY A 191 -1.48 14.83 9.75
C GLY A 191 -2.40 13.63 10.01
N LYS A 192 -3.68 13.90 10.32
CA LYS A 192 -4.64 12.86 10.73
C LYS A 192 -5.06 11.92 9.57
N ASN A 193 -5.06 12.40 8.33
CA ASN A 193 -5.42 11.58 7.16
C ASN A 193 -4.19 10.91 6.51
N HIS A 194 -3.29 10.37 7.32
CA HIS A 194 -2.10 9.69 6.87
C HIS A 194 -2.09 8.24 7.37
N PHE A 195 -1.50 7.31 6.60
CA PHE A 195 -1.33 5.92 6.99
C PHE A 195 -0.75 5.75 8.41
N LEU A 196 0.26 6.56 8.74
CA LEU A 196 0.91 6.53 10.05
C LEU A 196 -0.02 6.90 11.21
N GLN A 197 -1.06 7.72 10.98
CA GLN A 197 -2.04 8.01 12.01
C GLN A 197 -2.82 6.75 12.39
N GLY A 198 -3.25 5.96 11.40
CA GLY A 198 -3.94 4.71 11.67
C GLY A 198 -3.09 3.71 12.46
N LEU A 199 -1.77 3.69 12.21
CA LEU A 199 -0.85 2.89 13.03
C LEU A 199 -0.75 3.41 14.46
N MET A 200 -0.64 4.74 14.65
CA MET A 200 -0.60 5.35 15.98
C MET A 200 -1.87 5.09 16.79
N ASP A 201 -3.05 5.17 16.14
CA ASP A 201 -4.34 4.88 16.78
C ASP A 201 -4.42 3.42 17.27
N LYS A 202 -3.87 2.47 16.51
CA LYS A 202 -3.85 1.04 16.88
C LYS A 202 -2.90 0.68 18.02
N ILE A 203 -1.95 1.54 18.34
CA ILE A 203 -1.02 1.36 19.47
C ILE A 203 -1.20 2.41 20.58
N ASP A 204 -2.37 3.02 20.64
CA ASP A 204 -2.76 4.00 21.68
C ASP A 204 -1.78 5.18 21.81
N CYS A 205 -1.33 5.74 20.69
CA CYS A 205 -0.43 6.87 20.66
C CYS A 205 -1.13 8.18 20.31
N GLU A 206 -0.75 9.25 21.00
CA GLU A 206 -1.19 10.61 20.69
C GLU A 206 -0.27 11.24 19.65
N ASN A 207 -0.80 11.56 18.47
CA ASN A 207 -0.11 12.41 17.52
C ASN A 207 -0.14 13.87 18.00
N ILE A 208 1.04 14.47 18.22
CA ILE A 208 1.10 15.86 18.73
C ILE A 208 0.40 16.88 17.81
N VAL A 209 0.27 16.59 16.53
CA VAL A 209 -0.41 17.46 15.55
C VAL A 209 -1.89 17.62 15.88
N THR A 210 -2.52 16.62 16.48
CA THR A 210 -3.95 16.69 16.87
C THR A 210 -4.23 17.71 17.96
N SER A 211 -3.23 18.02 18.79
CA SER A 211 -3.34 19.03 19.86
C SER A 211 -2.91 20.45 19.42
N ILE A 212 -2.32 20.60 18.22
CA ILE A 212 -1.73 21.86 17.75
C ILE A 212 -2.69 22.65 16.86
N ASP A 213 -3.42 22.00 15.97
CA ASP A 213 -4.28 22.65 14.97
C ASP A 213 -5.47 21.78 14.60
N ASN A 214 -6.68 22.24 14.92
CA ASN A 214 -7.92 21.56 14.54
C ASN A 214 -8.11 21.48 13.01
N SER A 215 -7.54 22.39 12.23
CA SER A 215 -7.58 22.32 10.76
C SER A 215 -6.66 21.23 10.19
N ALA A 216 -5.67 20.78 10.96
CA ALA A 216 -4.77 19.67 10.64
C ALA A 216 -5.51 18.33 10.59
N LEU A 217 -6.70 18.24 11.19
CA LEU A 217 -7.54 17.03 11.21
C LEU A 217 -7.92 16.52 9.82
N LEU A 218 -7.94 17.40 8.81
CA LEU A 218 -8.31 17.06 7.42
C LEU A 218 -7.12 16.92 6.48
N LYS A 219 -5.90 17.15 6.96
CA LYS A 219 -4.69 17.15 6.12
C LYS A 219 -3.90 15.86 6.29
N LYS A 220 -3.26 15.40 5.20
CA LYS A 220 -2.27 14.30 5.26
C LYS A 220 -0.97 14.75 5.92
N SER A 221 -0.62 16.03 5.77
CA SER A 221 0.61 16.63 6.29
C SER A 221 0.39 18.06 6.77
N VAL A 222 1.14 18.43 7.79
CA VAL A 222 1.15 19.77 8.38
C VAL A 222 2.56 20.31 8.31
N PRO A 223 2.77 21.59 7.94
CA PRO A 223 4.09 22.20 8.00
C PRO A 223 4.71 22.04 9.39
N PHE A 224 5.98 21.71 9.44
CA PHE A 224 6.70 21.55 10.69
C PHE A 224 6.92 22.91 11.37
N SER A 225 6.71 22.94 12.69
CA SER A 225 7.01 24.08 13.54
C SER A 225 7.78 23.63 14.78
N MET A 226 8.98 24.15 14.95
CA MET A 226 9.81 23.87 16.10
C MET A 226 9.17 24.35 17.41
N GLU A 227 8.55 25.53 17.41
CA GLU A 227 7.84 26.07 18.57
C GLU A 227 6.71 25.13 19.01
N GLN A 228 5.92 24.68 18.07
CA GLN A 228 4.82 23.74 18.32
C GLN A 228 5.32 22.40 18.86
N LEU A 229 6.42 21.88 18.30
CA LEU A 229 7.04 20.64 18.78
C LEU A 229 7.51 20.78 20.25
N ILE A 230 8.20 21.85 20.58
CA ILE A 230 8.68 22.11 21.95
C ILE A 230 7.50 22.23 22.91
N LYS A 231 6.46 22.99 22.56
CA LYS A 231 5.25 23.15 23.36
C LYS A 231 4.53 21.80 23.59
N ALA A 232 4.40 20.98 22.56
CA ALA A 232 3.79 19.66 22.67
C ALA A 232 4.65 18.67 23.46
N ASN A 233 5.98 18.86 23.48
CA ASN A 233 6.97 18.09 24.21
C ASN A 233 6.78 16.56 24.09
N PRO A 234 6.91 15.98 22.90
CA PRO A 234 6.65 14.57 22.66
C PRO A 234 7.59 13.63 23.44
N ASP A 235 7.09 12.43 23.74
CA ASP A 235 7.87 11.37 24.37
C ASP A 235 8.80 10.69 23.36
N VAL A 236 8.37 10.62 22.07
CA VAL A 236 9.11 10.02 20.97
C VAL A 236 9.05 10.92 19.73
N ILE A 237 10.18 11.09 19.05
CA ILE A 237 10.27 11.73 17.76
C ILE A 237 10.80 10.71 16.75
N LEU A 238 9.99 10.44 15.72
CA LEU A 238 10.34 9.55 14.62
C LEU A 238 10.65 10.38 13.37
N ARG A 239 11.82 10.14 12.78
CA ARG A 239 12.28 10.82 11.59
C ARG A 239 12.13 9.90 10.39
N LEU A 240 11.41 10.35 9.37
CA LEU A 240 11.22 9.63 8.11
C LEU A 240 11.95 10.37 6.99
N PRO A 241 13.19 10.02 6.66
CA PRO A 241 13.92 10.63 5.57
C PRO A 241 13.27 10.31 4.22
N THR A 242 12.95 11.34 3.43
CA THR A 242 12.30 11.15 2.13
C THR A 242 13.26 11.22 0.95
N SER A 243 14.35 11.96 1.08
CA SER A 243 15.46 12.05 0.12
C SER A 243 16.65 12.76 0.76
N GLN A 244 17.82 12.66 0.12
CA GLN A 244 18.95 13.54 0.45
C GLN A 244 18.66 14.97 -0.02
N THR A 245 19.24 15.95 0.66
CA THR A 245 19.19 17.34 0.22
C THR A 245 20.01 17.57 -1.04
N LYS A 246 19.80 18.69 -1.72
CA LYS A 246 20.60 19.11 -2.89
C LYS A 246 22.09 19.25 -2.56
N ASN A 247 22.41 19.55 -1.30
CA ASN A 247 23.78 19.73 -0.82
C ASN A 247 24.41 18.43 -0.26
N GLY A 248 23.71 17.30 -0.35
CA GLY A 248 24.20 16.01 0.14
C GLY A 248 24.12 15.82 1.66
N GLU A 249 23.61 16.81 2.41
CA GLU A 249 23.41 16.70 3.85
C GLU A 249 22.30 15.68 4.15
N SER A 250 22.50 14.87 5.17
CA SER A 250 21.48 13.94 5.64
C SER A 250 20.36 14.68 6.39
N PHE A 251 19.18 14.08 6.43
CA PHE A 251 18.08 14.58 7.28
C PHE A 251 18.53 14.71 8.73
N GLU A 252 19.35 13.79 9.22
CA GLU A 252 19.89 13.80 10.57
C GLU A 252 20.82 14.98 10.83
N GLU A 253 21.73 15.31 9.91
CA GLU A 253 22.66 16.44 10.06
C GLU A 253 21.90 17.74 10.16
N ILE A 254 20.92 18.00 9.28
CA ILE A 254 20.11 19.21 9.30
C ILE A 254 19.27 19.28 10.59
N PHE A 255 18.68 18.15 10.99
CA PHE A 255 17.89 18.07 12.20
C PHE A 255 18.73 18.37 13.42
N ASN A 256 19.94 17.80 13.53
CA ASN A 256 20.83 17.95 14.66
C ASN A 256 21.55 19.31 14.72
N ALA A 257 21.62 20.05 13.59
CA ALA A 257 22.18 21.39 13.55
C ALA A 257 21.43 22.38 14.47
N ASN A 258 20.17 22.12 14.79
CA ASN A 258 19.38 22.96 15.68
C ASN A 258 19.44 22.44 17.14
N PRO A 259 20.07 23.13 18.08
CA PRO A 259 20.24 22.65 19.46
C PRO A 259 18.95 22.59 20.27
N ILE A 260 17.85 23.15 19.78
CA ILE A 260 16.58 23.25 20.49
C ILE A 260 15.92 21.86 20.73
N TRP A 261 16.28 20.87 19.95
CA TRP A 261 15.87 19.47 20.14
C TRP A 261 16.22 18.92 21.53
N LYS A 262 17.33 19.40 22.10
CA LYS A 262 17.82 19.01 23.43
C LYS A 262 16.84 19.34 24.54
N LEU A 263 15.88 20.21 24.30
CA LEU A 263 14.87 20.61 25.29
C LEU A 263 13.72 19.62 25.40
N THR A 264 13.52 18.73 24.38
CA THR A 264 12.41 17.78 24.36
C THR A 264 12.63 16.58 25.27
N LYS A 265 11.55 15.97 25.78
CA LYS A 265 11.59 14.69 26.49
C LYS A 265 12.20 13.60 25.60
N ALA A 266 11.81 13.56 24.31
CA ALA A 266 12.32 12.58 23.35
C ALA A 266 13.85 12.61 23.27
N TYR A 267 14.48 13.78 23.25
CA TYR A 267 15.93 13.89 23.25
C TYR A 267 16.54 13.36 24.57
N LYS A 268 16.02 13.80 25.73
CA LYS A 268 16.50 13.39 27.04
C LYS A 268 16.42 11.87 27.24
N ASN A 269 15.40 11.25 26.70
CA ASN A 269 15.14 9.82 26.79
C ASN A 269 15.79 9.01 25.64
N LYS A 270 16.58 9.65 24.77
CA LYS A 270 17.20 9.03 23.57
C LYS A 270 16.18 8.37 22.63
N LYS A 271 14.97 8.94 22.55
CA LYS A 271 13.85 8.49 21.72
C LYS A 271 13.64 9.42 20.50
N ILE A 272 14.73 9.82 19.84
CA ILE A 272 14.72 10.43 18.51
C ILE A 272 15.32 9.39 17.57
N LEU A 273 14.48 8.77 16.73
CA LEU A 273 14.83 7.58 15.97
C LEU A 273 14.51 7.78 14.48
N ASP A 274 15.34 7.22 13.62
CA ASP A 274 15.03 7.13 12.19
C ASP A 274 14.21 5.87 11.90
N ILE A 275 13.15 6.03 11.12
CA ILE A 275 12.25 4.93 10.76
C ILE A 275 12.41 4.55 9.29
N ASP A 276 12.18 3.25 8.99
CA ASP A 276 12.38 2.70 7.66
C ASP A 276 11.36 3.27 6.64
N PRO A 277 11.80 4.03 5.63
CA PRO A 277 10.90 4.58 4.63
C PRO A 277 10.19 3.50 3.77
N THR A 278 10.65 2.25 3.78
CA THR A 278 9.99 1.17 3.03
C THR A 278 8.68 0.76 3.68
N LEU A 279 8.57 0.88 5.01
CA LEU A 279 7.37 0.57 5.79
C LEU A 279 6.50 1.80 6.05
N PHE A 280 7.10 3.00 6.17
CA PHE A 280 6.41 4.14 6.77
C PHE A 280 6.12 5.32 5.82
N ARG A 281 6.60 5.31 4.56
CA ARG A 281 6.51 6.50 3.68
C ARG A 281 5.09 6.85 3.26
N MET A 282 4.31 5.90 2.74
CA MET A 282 2.95 6.16 2.22
C MET A 282 1.94 5.15 2.74
N SER A 283 2.23 3.87 2.55
CA SER A 283 1.49 2.72 3.01
C SER A 283 2.43 1.53 2.95
N ALA A 284 2.36 0.65 3.93
CA ALA A 284 3.09 -0.61 3.90
C ALA A 284 2.39 -1.67 3.02
N GLY A 285 1.15 -1.39 2.60
CA GLY A 285 0.37 -2.33 1.82
C GLY A 285 0.10 -3.60 2.62
N VAL A 286 0.38 -4.75 2.03
CA VAL A 286 0.23 -6.06 2.69
C VAL A 286 1.11 -6.21 3.95
N ASN A 287 2.18 -5.41 4.06
CA ASN A 287 3.09 -5.41 5.21
C ASN A 287 2.65 -4.40 6.30
N SER A 288 1.39 -3.98 6.31
CA SER A 288 0.90 -2.98 7.29
C SER A 288 1.01 -3.49 8.73
N ILE A 289 0.88 -4.80 8.96
CA ILE A 289 1.09 -5.37 10.29
C ILE A 289 2.57 -5.31 10.73
N ASP A 290 3.52 -5.51 9.80
CA ASP A 290 4.96 -5.37 10.10
C ASP A 290 5.29 -3.92 10.48
N ALA A 291 4.68 -2.95 9.78
CA ALA A 291 4.81 -1.54 10.14
C ALA A 291 4.20 -1.22 11.52
N LEU A 292 3.08 -1.85 11.87
CA LEU A 292 2.45 -1.68 13.19
C LEU A 292 3.33 -2.21 14.31
N GLU A 293 3.87 -3.42 14.16
CA GLU A 293 4.79 -4.04 15.13
C GLU A 293 6.09 -3.24 15.28
N GLU A 294 6.62 -2.74 14.15
CA GLU A 294 7.83 -1.92 14.16
C GLU A 294 7.59 -0.58 14.86
N LEU A 295 6.43 0.08 14.61
CA LEU A 295 6.06 1.30 15.30
C LEU A 295 5.92 1.06 16.81
N TYR A 296 5.29 -0.05 17.22
CA TYR A 296 5.21 -0.43 18.63
C TYR A 296 6.60 -0.53 19.27
N ARG A 297 7.58 -1.17 18.60
CA ARG A 297 8.96 -1.29 19.10
C ARG A 297 9.64 0.08 19.27
N TYR A 298 9.53 0.96 18.28
CA TYR A 298 10.10 2.30 18.38
C TYR A 298 9.54 3.09 19.58
N VAL A 299 8.27 2.90 19.88
CA VAL A 299 7.57 3.70 20.89
C VAL A 299 7.72 3.12 22.28
N TYR A 300 7.58 1.82 22.46
CA TYR A 300 7.41 1.19 23.77
C TYR A 300 8.61 0.33 24.22
N GLU A 301 9.52 0.01 23.32
CA GLU A 301 10.75 -0.76 23.62
C GLU A 301 12.01 0.10 23.44
#